data_ac8c54fb7bec12321e588df39e16098e
#
_entry.id   ac8c54fb7bec12321e588df39e16098e
#
_cell.length_a   1.000
_cell.length_b   1.000
_cell.length_c   1.000
_cell.angle_alpha   90.00
_cell.angle_beta   90.00
_cell.angle_gamma   90.00
#
_symmetry.space_group_name_H-M   'P 1'
#
loop_
_entity.id
_entity.type
_entity.pdbx_description
1 polymer ?
#
loop_
_entity_poly.entity_id
_entity_poly.type
_entity_poly.pdbx_seq_one_letter_code
_entity_poly.pdbx_strand_id
1 'polypeptide(L)'
;MDAQLDTLIRRLARLPGLGPRSARRAVLHLLQNRETLMLPLADDLGQVARAVRNCANCGNLDTGDTCRLCRDPQRDRQVICVVEDVGDLWAMERAAAFRGLYHILGGTLSAIDGRGPAELNIERLVSRAADRVSEVILALPATVEGQTTAHYLHERLSSLPLEVTRLA
;
A
#
# COMPACT_ATOMS: atom_id res chain seq x y z
N MET A 1 -1.51 -37.07 -9.36
CA MET A 1 -1.01 -35.79 -9.95
C MET A 1 0.40 -35.58 -9.42
N ASP A 2 1.30 -34.98 -10.17
CA ASP A 2 2.66 -34.70 -9.74
C ASP A 2 2.68 -33.77 -8.53
N ALA A 3 3.56 -34.04 -7.55
CA ALA A 3 3.59 -33.30 -6.27
C ALA A 3 3.99 -31.82 -6.45
N GLN A 4 4.83 -31.51 -7.45
CA GLN A 4 5.22 -30.13 -7.75
C GLN A 4 4.07 -29.35 -8.35
N LEU A 5 3.31 -29.99 -9.26
CA LEU A 5 2.13 -29.41 -9.88
C LEU A 5 1.04 -29.09 -8.84
N ASP A 6 0.78 -30.04 -7.93
CA ASP A 6 -0.16 -29.82 -6.82
C ASP A 6 0.27 -28.66 -5.91
N THR A 7 1.56 -28.56 -5.65
CA THR A 7 2.10 -27.47 -4.81
C THR A 7 1.91 -26.11 -5.47
N LEU A 8 2.16 -26.00 -6.78
CA LEU A 8 1.94 -24.76 -7.52
C LEU A 8 0.45 -24.36 -7.53
N ILE A 9 -0.45 -25.32 -7.79
CA ILE A 9 -1.91 -25.07 -7.76
C ILE A 9 -2.34 -24.57 -6.38
N ARG A 10 -1.89 -25.22 -5.29
CA ARG A 10 -2.20 -24.79 -3.93
C ARG A 10 -1.66 -23.38 -3.61
N ARG A 11 -0.47 -23.02 -4.08
CA ARG A 11 0.10 -21.67 -3.88
C ARG A 11 -0.72 -20.62 -4.60
N LEU A 12 -1.08 -20.86 -5.86
CA LEU A 12 -1.93 -19.93 -6.62
C LEU A 12 -3.35 -19.80 -6.03
N ALA A 13 -3.90 -20.91 -5.50
CA ALA A 13 -5.22 -20.90 -4.85
C ALA A 13 -5.27 -20.07 -3.56
N ARG A 14 -4.12 -19.63 -3.01
CA ARG A 14 -4.03 -18.71 -1.87
C ARG A 14 -4.13 -17.23 -2.26
N LEU A 15 -4.03 -16.94 -3.55
CA LEU A 15 -4.14 -15.56 -4.02
C LEU A 15 -5.61 -15.09 -3.97
N PRO A 16 -5.86 -13.84 -3.54
CA PRO A 16 -7.21 -13.29 -3.54
C PRO A 16 -7.87 -13.41 -4.91
N GLY A 17 -9.11 -13.86 -4.95
CA GLY A 17 -9.86 -14.06 -6.20
C GLY A 17 -9.52 -15.34 -6.98
N LEU A 18 -8.48 -16.08 -6.61
CA LEU A 18 -8.16 -17.37 -7.22
C LEU A 18 -8.59 -18.54 -6.32
N GLY A 19 -9.80 -19.07 -6.58
CA GLY A 19 -10.21 -20.33 -5.96
C GLY A 19 -9.50 -21.55 -6.58
N PRO A 20 -9.63 -22.77 -5.98
CA PRO A 20 -8.92 -23.97 -6.44
C PRO A 20 -9.15 -24.32 -7.91
N ARG A 21 -10.38 -24.10 -8.43
CA ARG A 21 -10.71 -24.35 -9.86
C ARG A 21 -9.98 -23.37 -10.79
N SER A 22 -9.99 -22.08 -10.44
CA SER A 22 -9.32 -21.03 -11.21
C SER A 22 -7.81 -21.19 -11.17
N ALA A 23 -7.22 -21.53 -10.02
CA ALA A 23 -5.80 -21.82 -9.86
C ALA A 23 -5.36 -22.99 -10.76
N ARG A 24 -6.14 -24.09 -10.79
CA ARG A 24 -5.86 -25.23 -11.69
C ARG A 24 -5.89 -24.82 -13.15
N ARG A 25 -6.90 -24.05 -13.57
CA ARG A 25 -7.00 -23.55 -14.96
C ARG A 25 -5.82 -22.65 -15.30
N ALA A 26 -5.42 -21.74 -14.39
CA ALA A 26 -4.27 -20.88 -14.58
C ALA A 26 -2.98 -21.68 -14.77
N VAL A 27 -2.71 -22.68 -13.91
CA VAL A 27 -1.52 -23.53 -14.05
C VAL A 27 -1.51 -24.29 -15.38
N LEU A 28 -2.64 -24.86 -15.81
CA LEU A 28 -2.71 -25.54 -17.09
C LEU A 28 -2.45 -24.59 -18.27
N HIS A 29 -3.00 -23.39 -18.23
CA HIS A 29 -2.75 -22.36 -19.23
C HIS A 29 -1.28 -21.93 -19.27
N LEU A 30 -0.64 -21.72 -18.12
CA LEU A 30 0.77 -21.41 -18.02
C LEU A 30 1.65 -22.52 -18.62
N LEU A 31 1.34 -23.80 -18.33
CA LEU A 31 2.07 -24.94 -18.90
C LEU A 31 1.92 -25.07 -20.42
N GLN A 32 0.75 -24.75 -20.97
CA GLN A 32 0.54 -24.71 -22.40
C GLN A 32 1.32 -23.57 -23.10
N ASN A 33 1.61 -22.50 -22.35
CA ASN A 33 2.35 -21.32 -22.82
C ASN A 33 3.66 -21.15 -22.04
N ARG A 34 4.41 -22.23 -21.87
CA ARG A 34 5.58 -22.29 -20.99
C ARG A 34 6.61 -21.22 -21.33
N GLU A 35 7.08 -21.18 -22.56
CA GLU A 35 8.17 -20.30 -22.99
C GLU A 35 7.74 -18.84 -23.11
N THR A 36 6.50 -18.61 -23.53
CA THR A 36 6.00 -17.26 -23.84
C THR A 36 5.32 -16.56 -22.65
N LEU A 37 4.92 -17.33 -21.62
CA LEU A 37 4.20 -16.77 -20.48
C LEU A 37 4.72 -17.27 -19.14
N MET A 38 4.87 -18.60 -18.95
CA MET A 38 5.17 -19.16 -17.62
C MET A 38 6.56 -18.79 -17.14
N LEU A 39 7.59 -18.97 -17.98
CA LEU A 39 8.97 -18.67 -17.61
C LEU A 39 9.19 -17.16 -17.42
N PRO A 40 8.78 -16.27 -18.35
CA PRO A 40 8.87 -14.83 -18.13
C PRO A 40 8.16 -14.37 -16.85
N LEU A 41 6.95 -14.86 -16.59
CA LEU A 41 6.22 -14.52 -15.36
C LEU A 41 6.96 -14.97 -14.10
N ALA A 42 7.57 -16.15 -14.11
CA ALA A 42 8.36 -16.63 -12.97
C ALA A 42 9.58 -15.75 -12.71
N ASP A 43 10.27 -15.32 -13.77
CA ASP A 43 11.40 -14.41 -13.70
C ASP A 43 10.99 -13.03 -13.18
N ASP A 44 9.92 -12.46 -13.70
CA ASP A 44 9.37 -11.16 -13.27
C ASP A 44 8.99 -11.20 -11.79
N LEU A 45 8.26 -12.23 -11.34
CA LEU A 45 7.92 -12.42 -9.94
C LEU A 45 9.17 -12.48 -9.05
N GLY A 46 10.20 -13.21 -9.49
CA GLY A 46 11.46 -13.30 -8.77
C GLY A 46 12.23 -11.97 -8.71
N GLN A 47 12.23 -11.21 -9.80
CA GLN A 47 12.88 -9.89 -9.87
C GLN A 47 12.16 -8.88 -8.96
N VAL A 48 10.84 -8.77 -9.07
CA VAL A 48 10.03 -7.87 -8.25
C VAL A 48 10.16 -8.19 -6.76
N ALA A 49 10.11 -9.47 -6.39
CA ALA A 49 10.24 -9.89 -5.00
C ALA A 49 11.60 -9.51 -4.37
N ARG A 50 12.66 -9.43 -5.17
CA ARG A 50 14.00 -9.03 -4.68
C ARG A 50 14.24 -7.53 -4.72
N ALA A 51 13.67 -6.82 -5.70
CA ALA A 51 13.99 -5.42 -5.97
C ALA A 51 13.06 -4.44 -5.26
N VAL A 52 11.76 -4.77 -5.15
CA VAL A 52 10.76 -3.86 -4.61
C VAL A 52 10.79 -3.85 -3.08
N ARG A 53 10.76 -2.66 -2.52
CA ARG A 53 10.74 -2.40 -1.07
C ARG A 53 9.80 -1.23 -0.75
N ASN A 54 9.48 -1.08 0.52
CA ASN A 54 8.70 0.06 0.98
C ASN A 54 9.57 1.32 1.00
N CYS A 55 9.04 2.40 0.45
CA CYS A 55 9.66 3.72 0.51
C CYS A 55 9.90 4.14 1.97
N ALA A 56 11.13 4.53 2.30
CA ALA A 56 11.49 4.97 3.65
C ALA A 56 10.68 6.19 4.12
N ASN A 57 10.20 7.03 3.21
CA ASN A 57 9.42 8.22 3.57
C ASN A 57 7.91 7.94 3.70
N CYS A 58 7.28 7.34 2.69
CA CYS A 58 5.81 7.28 2.61
C CYS A 58 5.23 5.87 2.69
N GLY A 59 6.05 4.82 2.64
CA GLY A 59 5.58 3.43 2.65
C GLY A 59 5.15 2.88 1.28
N ASN A 60 5.16 3.67 0.19
CA ASN A 60 4.85 3.19 -1.15
C ASN A 60 5.87 2.15 -1.63
N LEU A 61 5.48 1.30 -2.57
CA LEU A 61 6.36 0.31 -3.19
C LEU A 61 7.19 0.93 -4.31
N ASP A 62 8.52 0.73 -4.28
CA ASP A 62 9.46 1.18 -5.30
C ASP A 62 10.73 0.31 -5.25
N THR A 63 11.58 0.39 -6.26
CA THR A 63 12.89 -0.28 -6.28
C THR A 63 13.98 0.52 -5.56
N GLY A 64 13.77 1.82 -5.33
CA GLY A 64 14.66 2.70 -4.57
C GLY A 64 14.24 2.86 -3.11
N ASP A 65 15.15 3.34 -2.27
CA ASP A 65 14.87 3.63 -0.85
C ASP A 65 13.83 4.74 -0.68
N THR A 66 13.80 5.70 -1.60
CA THR A 66 12.76 6.74 -1.70
C THR A 66 12.05 6.60 -3.04
N CYS A 67 10.72 6.50 -3.03
CA CYS A 67 9.93 6.29 -4.24
C CYS A 67 9.91 7.53 -5.14
N ARG A 68 9.53 7.31 -6.42
CA ARG A 68 9.42 8.38 -7.42
C ARG A 68 8.53 9.54 -6.98
N LEU A 69 7.41 9.25 -6.27
CA LEU A 69 6.48 10.29 -5.82
C LEU A 69 7.11 11.19 -4.75
N CYS A 70 7.87 10.63 -3.82
CA CYS A 70 8.57 11.40 -2.80
C CYS A 70 9.76 12.20 -3.36
N ARG A 71 10.34 11.77 -4.49
CA ARG A 71 11.47 12.46 -5.15
C ARG A 71 11.02 13.52 -6.16
N ASP A 72 9.75 13.49 -6.58
CA ASP A 72 9.23 14.41 -7.58
C ASP A 72 9.24 15.86 -7.05
N PRO A 73 10.03 16.77 -7.66
CA PRO A 73 10.11 18.16 -7.23
C PRO A 73 8.86 18.99 -7.58
N GLN A 74 7.99 18.49 -8.44
CA GLN A 74 6.76 19.17 -8.85
C GLN A 74 5.62 18.95 -7.86
N ARG A 75 5.79 18.08 -6.87
CA ARG A 75 4.78 17.83 -5.85
C ARG A 75 4.82 18.86 -4.73
N ASP A 76 3.63 19.24 -4.29
CA ASP A 76 3.47 20.10 -3.13
C ASP A 76 3.90 19.34 -1.86
N ARG A 77 4.96 19.85 -1.23
CA ARG A 77 5.53 19.26 0.01
C ARG A 77 4.84 19.73 1.28
N GLN A 78 3.94 20.71 1.16
CA GLN A 78 3.20 21.26 2.30
C GLN A 78 1.92 20.46 2.60
N VAL A 79 1.50 19.56 1.70
CA VAL A 79 0.28 18.78 1.86
C VAL A 79 0.59 17.28 1.82
N ILE A 80 0.15 16.54 2.85
CA ILE A 80 0.26 15.08 2.93
C ILE A 80 -1.13 14.45 2.92
N CYS A 81 -1.40 13.57 1.95
CA CYS A 81 -2.58 12.72 1.94
C CYS A 81 -2.25 11.35 2.59
N VAL A 82 -2.96 11.03 3.65
CA VAL A 82 -2.80 9.77 4.40
C VAL A 82 -3.80 8.77 3.90
N VAL A 83 -3.32 7.60 3.47
CA VAL A 83 -4.13 6.50 2.95
C VAL A 83 -3.88 5.23 3.76
N GLU A 84 -4.81 4.28 3.69
CA GLU A 84 -4.68 3.02 4.42
C GLU A 84 -3.56 2.16 3.83
N ASP A 85 -3.59 1.90 2.52
CA ASP A 85 -2.64 1.00 1.86
C ASP A 85 -2.10 1.53 0.51
N VAL A 86 -1.25 0.72 -0.13
CA VAL A 86 -0.63 1.04 -1.43
C VAL A 86 -1.67 1.10 -2.56
N GLY A 87 -2.71 0.27 -2.48
CA GLY A 87 -3.77 0.21 -3.50
C GLY A 87 -4.55 1.52 -3.58
N ASP A 88 -4.85 2.11 -2.41
CA ASP A 88 -5.51 3.43 -2.32
C ASP A 88 -4.66 4.52 -2.95
N LEU A 89 -3.35 4.56 -2.61
CA LEU A 89 -2.43 5.50 -3.23
C LEU A 89 -2.43 5.35 -4.75
N TRP A 90 -2.33 4.13 -5.26
CA TRP A 90 -2.33 3.89 -6.70
C TRP A 90 -3.65 4.27 -7.38
N ALA A 91 -4.77 4.10 -6.69
CA ALA A 91 -6.08 4.53 -7.19
C ALA A 91 -6.14 6.06 -7.31
N MET A 92 -5.68 6.79 -6.30
CA MET A 92 -5.63 8.25 -6.31
C MET A 92 -4.67 8.79 -7.38
N GLU A 93 -3.51 8.17 -7.57
CA GLU A 93 -2.55 8.56 -8.61
C GLU A 93 -3.13 8.35 -10.02
N ARG A 94 -3.88 7.26 -10.25
CA ARG A 94 -4.57 7.05 -11.53
C ARG A 94 -5.63 8.11 -11.83
N ALA A 95 -6.29 8.62 -10.79
CA ALA A 95 -7.27 9.71 -10.93
C ALA A 95 -6.59 11.07 -11.23
N ALA A 96 -5.27 11.20 -10.99
CA ALA A 96 -4.46 12.40 -11.18
C ALA A 96 -5.04 13.68 -10.53
N ALA A 97 -5.85 13.51 -9.47
CA ALA A 97 -6.56 14.59 -8.81
C ALA A 97 -5.76 15.26 -7.69
N PHE A 98 -4.65 14.65 -7.25
CA PHE A 98 -3.86 15.11 -6.12
C PHE A 98 -2.39 15.30 -6.48
N ARG A 99 -1.80 16.43 -6.07
CA ARG A 99 -0.41 16.78 -6.36
C ARG A 99 0.49 16.93 -5.13
N GLY A 100 -0.02 16.66 -3.95
CA GLY A 100 0.76 16.62 -2.72
C GLY A 100 1.54 15.31 -2.52
N LEU A 101 2.10 15.14 -1.35
CA LEU A 101 2.76 13.90 -0.94
C LEU A 101 1.76 12.91 -0.32
N TYR A 102 2.10 11.63 -0.36
CA TYR A 102 1.33 10.59 0.30
C TYR A 102 2.02 10.05 1.54
N HIS A 103 1.22 9.46 2.41
CA HIS A 103 1.68 8.62 3.52
C HIS A 103 0.78 7.41 3.69
N ILE A 104 1.38 6.22 3.65
CA ILE A 104 0.67 4.94 3.79
C ILE A 104 0.80 4.48 5.24
N LEU A 105 -0.34 4.31 5.91
CA LEU A 105 -0.37 3.82 7.30
C LEU A 105 0.00 2.34 7.40
N GLY A 106 -0.37 1.52 6.42
CA GLY A 106 -0.20 0.07 6.43
C GLY A 106 -1.40 -0.65 7.07
N GLY A 107 -2.54 0.03 7.21
CA GLY A 107 -3.79 -0.50 7.74
C GLY A 107 -4.54 0.54 8.58
N THR A 108 -5.56 0.06 9.30
CA THR A 108 -6.34 0.82 10.28
C THR A 108 -6.20 0.21 11.68
N LEU A 109 -6.48 0.98 12.72
CA LEU A 109 -6.60 0.45 14.08
C LEU A 109 -7.73 -0.60 14.12
N SER A 110 -7.46 -1.78 14.68
CA SER A 110 -8.42 -2.86 14.78
C SER A 110 -8.22 -3.64 16.06
N ALA A 111 -9.18 -3.55 16.96
CA ALA A 111 -9.16 -4.33 18.20
C ALA A 111 -9.35 -5.84 17.93
N ILE A 112 -10.11 -6.17 16.88
CA ILE A 112 -10.38 -7.57 16.48
C ILE A 112 -9.12 -8.24 15.96
N ASP A 113 -8.34 -7.53 15.12
CA ASP A 113 -7.09 -8.04 14.56
C ASP A 113 -5.88 -7.80 15.49
N GLY A 114 -6.08 -7.18 16.65
CA GLY A 114 -5.02 -6.80 17.58
C GLY A 114 -4.06 -5.75 17.03
N ARG A 115 -4.49 -4.96 16.03
CA ARG A 115 -3.65 -3.94 15.40
C ARG A 115 -3.78 -2.61 16.15
N GLY A 116 -2.74 -2.27 16.89
CA GLY A 116 -2.59 -1.02 17.62
C GLY A 116 -1.79 0.05 16.85
N PRO A 117 -1.55 1.20 17.47
CA PRO A 117 -0.78 2.29 16.84
C PRO A 117 0.67 1.92 16.50
N ALA A 118 1.28 0.98 17.23
CA ALA A 118 2.67 0.56 17.04
C ALA A 118 2.86 -0.25 15.73
N GLU A 119 1.82 -0.92 15.25
CA GLU A 119 1.82 -1.70 13.99
C GLU A 119 1.61 -0.81 12.75
N LEU A 120 1.27 0.46 12.95
CA LEU A 120 1.02 1.42 11.87
C LEU A 120 2.15 2.44 11.75
N ASN A 121 2.32 3.03 10.55
CA ASN A 121 3.35 4.03 10.29
C ASN A 121 3.02 5.43 10.88
N ILE A 122 2.41 5.50 12.06
CA ILE A 122 1.90 6.75 12.67
C ILE A 122 3.05 7.66 13.13
N GLU A 123 4.04 7.13 13.82
CA GLU A 123 5.17 7.94 14.32
C GLU A 123 5.98 8.56 13.16
N ARG A 124 6.09 7.84 12.06
CA ARG A 124 6.71 8.37 10.83
C ARG A 124 5.87 9.50 10.21
N LEU A 125 4.54 9.38 10.22
CA LEU A 125 3.64 10.46 9.78
C LEU A 125 3.85 11.70 10.62
N VAL A 126 3.82 11.59 11.95
CA VAL A 126 3.99 12.71 12.87
C VAL A 126 5.34 13.42 12.65
N SER A 127 6.43 12.64 12.51
CA SER A 127 7.76 13.19 12.23
C SER A 127 7.80 13.94 10.90
N ARG A 128 7.16 13.43 9.84
CA ARG A 128 7.09 14.10 8.54
C ARG A 128 6.21 15.34 8.57
N ALA A 129 5.10 15.28 9.30
CA ALA A 129 4.15 16.39 9.40
C ALA A 129 4.73 17.59 10.17
N ALA A 130 5.70 17.36 11.03
CA ALA A 130 6.41 18.44 11.76
C ALA A 130 7.36 19.26 10.87
N ASP A 131 7.73 18.77 9.67
CA ASP A 131 8.67 19.44 8.74
C ASP A 131 7.94 20.15 7.60
N ARG A 132 7.57 21.41 7.82
CA ARG A 132 7.00 22.33 6.80
C ARG A 132 5.67 21.90 6.17
N VAL A 133 4.94 20.98 6.79
CA VAL A 133 3.61 20.58 6.34
C VAL A 133 2.59 21.55 6.93
N SER A 134 1.68 22.05 6.07
CA SER A 134 0.58 22.92 6.46
C SER A 134 -0.76 22.19 6.52
N GLU A 135 -0.89 21.06 5.83
CA GLU A 135 -2.13 20.29 5.80
C GLU A 135 -1.87 18.79 5.75
N VAL A 136 -2.63 18.04 6.53
CA VAL A 136 -2.74 16.57 6.46
C VAL A 136 -4.16 16.19 6.12
N ILE A 137 -4.37 15.56 4.96
CA ILE A 137 -5.66 15.07 4.49
C ILE A 137 -5.78 13.59 4.86
N LEU A 138 -6.76 13.22 5.67
CA LEU A 138 -7.03 11.84 6.05
C LEU A 138 -8.01 11.21 5.05
N ALA A 139 -7.50 10.41 4.12
CA ALA A 139 -8.24 9.65 3.11
C ALA A 139 -8.34 8.18 3.54
N LEU A 140 -8.98 7.93 4.66
CA LEU A 140 -9.17 6.60 5.25
C LEU A 140 -10.57 6.04 4.94
N PRO A 141 -10.75 4.71 4.97
CA PRO A 141 -12.06 4.11 4.72
C PRO A 141 -13.16 4.64 5.64
N ALA A 142 -14.40 4.73 5.12
CA ALA A 142 -15.58 5.13 5.89
C ALA A 142 -16.13 4.00 6.79
N THR A 143 -15.25 3.13 7.29
CA THR A 143 -15.55 2.07 8.26
C THR A 143 -15.38 2.55 9.69
N VAL A 144 -15.83 1.77 10.67
CA VAL A 144 -15.63 2.09 12.11
C VAL A 144 -14.13 2.18 12.43
N GLU A 145 -13.33 1.24 11.93
CA GLU A 145 -11.88 1.20 12.10
C GLU A 145 -11.21 2.42 11.45
N GLY A 146 -11.62 2.78 10.23
CA GLY A 146 -11.11 3.95 9.53
C GLY A 146 -11.44 5.25 10.25
N GLN A 147 -12.67 5.40 10.76
CA GLN A 147 -13.09 6.58 11.54
C GLN A 147 -12.34 6.67 12.88
N THR A 148 -12.17 5.54 13.58
CA THR A 148 -11.39 5.47 14.82
C THR A 148 -9.94 5.86 14.57
N THR A 149 -9.35 5.36 13.49
CA THR A 149 -7.99 5.68 13.08
C THR A 149 -7.86 7.16 12.73
N ALA A 150 -8.81 7.72 11.99
CA ALA A 150 -8.82 9.14 11.66
C ALA A 150 -8.93 10.03 12.90
N HIS A 151 -9.75 9.64 13.88
CA HIS A 151 -9.86 10.38 15.16
C HIS A 151 -8.53 10.34 15.92
N TYR A 152 -7.93 9.17 16.06
CA TYR A 152 -6.63 9.00 16.72
C TYR A 152 -5.54 9.85 16.05
N LEU A 153 -5.48 9.84 14.72
CA LEU A 153 -4.51 10.66 13.97
C LEU A 153 -4.74 12.15 14.17
N HIS A 154 -6.00 12.59 14.20
CA HIS A 154 -6.34 13.99 14.46
C HIS A 154 -5.82 14.43 15.84
N GLU A 155 -6.01 13.61 16.88
CA GLU A 155 -5.47 13.90 18.22
C GLU A 155 -3.94 13.92 18.23
N ARG A 156 -3.29 12.96 17.58
CA ARG A 156 -1.81 12.89 17.51
C ARG A 156 -1.19 14.09 16.77
N LEU A 157 -1.87 14.63 15.77
CA LEU A 157 -1.40 15.76 14.97
C LEU A 157 -1.81 17.13 15.55
N SER A 158 -2.73 17.19 16.50
CA SER A 158 -3.28 18.43 17.07
C SER A 158 -2.25 19.36 17.72
N SER A 159 -1.09 18.81 18.13
CA SER A 159 0.01 19.60 18.71
C SER A 159 0.89 20.28 17.65
N LEU A 160 0.71 19.97 16.37
CA LEU A 160 1.47 20.54 15.26
C LEU A 160 0.72 21.75 14.66
N PRO A 161 1.44 22.74 14.14
CA PRO A 161 0.84 23.95 13.54
C PRO A 161 0.38 23.66 12.08
N LEU A 162 -0.55 22.74 11.90
CA LEU A 162 -1.08 22.31 10.59
C LEU A 162 -2.58 22.06 10.68
N GLU A 163 -3.24 22.08 9.52
CA GLU A 163 -4.65 21.71 9.39
C GLU A 163 -4.78 20.21 9.18
N VAL A 164 -5.77 19.57 9.82
CA VAL A 164 -6.13 18.17 9.60
C VAL A 164 -7.51 18.10 8.99
N THR A 165 -7.59 17.71 7.73
CA THR A 165 -8.84 17.58 6.98
C THR A 165 -9.18 16.11 6.74
N ARG A 166 -10.42 15.81 6.36
CA ARG A 166 -10.88 14.44 6.01
C ARG A 166 -11.50 14.45 4.63
N LEU A 167 -11.19 13.41 3.87
CA LEU A 167 -11.94 13.15 2.63
C LEU A 167 -13.32 12.59 3.03
N ALA A 168 -14.37 13.22 2.49
CA ALA A 168 -15.77 12.83 2.74
C ALA A 168 -16.18 11.66 1.84
#